data_b8cec0ff670f498715fdc6f190489053
#
_entry.id   b8cec0ff670f498715fdc6f190489053
#
_cell.length_a   1.000
_cell.length_b   1.000
_cell.length_c   1.000
_cell.angle_alpha   90.00
_cell.angle_beta   90.00
_cell.angle_gamma   90.00
#
_symmetry.space_group_name_H-M   'P 1'
#
loop_
_entity.id
_entity.type
_entity.pdbx_description
1 polymer ?
#
loop_
_entity_poly.entity_id
_entity_poly.type
_entity_poly.pdbx_seq_one_letter_code
_entity_poly.pdbx_strand_id
1 'polypeptide(L)'
;GAGIIGTALGVYSPGSAYILLHHVMGDVDGSIGAWGLARGGMGSISKAIAGALKEAGGEIRVNAGVQQILVKNGRAIGVALESGEEINASIVVSNLDAKRTFTKVMDKNDLPEGIYEKAKNFKIRGSSGKVNIALSALPKFTGLPDNKYINRGGQGFCGSLETMERAYDCWKRGTWSDDPFIES
;
A
#
# COMPACT_ATOMS: atom_id res chain seq x y z
N GLY A 1 6.36 -15.50 5.71
CA GLY A 1 5.99 -14.13 5.90
C GLY A 1 6.52 -13.19 4.86
N ALA A 2 7.73 -12.64 5.07
CA ALA A 2 8.29 -11.58 4.24
C ALA A 2 8.36 -11.87 2.73
N GLY A 3 8.37 -13.13 2.32
CA GLY A 3 8.39 -13.52 0.90
C GLY A 3 7.07 -13.43 0.15
N ILE A 4 5.95 -13.22 0.85
CA ILE A 4 4.62 -13.18 0.22
C ILE A 4 3.74 -12.02 0.72
N ILE A 5 4.15 -11.33 1.76
CA ILE A 5 3.34 -10.25 2.36
C ILE A 5 3.08 -9.12 1.36
N GLY A 6 1.84 -8.68 1.31
CA GLY A 6 1.43 -7.59 0.43
C GLY A 6 1.33 -7.95 -1.06
N THR A 7 1.44 -9.23 -1.43
CA THR A 7 1.33 -9.68 -2.82
C THR A 7 0.20 -10.65 -3.04
N ALA A 8 -0.23 -10.77 -4.28
CA ALA A 8 -1.18 -11.77 -4.75
C ALA A 8 -0.43 -12.99 -5.35
N LEU A 9 0.58 -13.49 -4.64
CA LEU A 9 1.42 -14.63 -5.02
C LEU A 9 1.48 -15.64 -3.87
N GLY A 10 1.52 -16.92 -4.21
CA GLY A 10 1.84 -18.00 -3.27
C GLY A 10 3.34 -18.22 -3.16
N VAL A 11 3.76 -19.07 -2.22
CA VAL A 11 5.17 -19.36 -1.98
C VAL A 11 5.83 -20.10 -3.13
N TYR A 12 5.06 -20.85 -3.92
CA TYR A 12 5.53 -21.55 -5.10
C TYR A 12 5.29 -20.81 -6.42
N SER A 13 4.76 -19.57 -6.34
CA SER A 13 4.55 -18.77 -7.55
C SER A 13 5.88 -18.31 -8.14
N PRO A 14 6.10 -18.43 -9.46
CA PRO A 14 7.29 -17.92 -10.12
C PRO A 14 7.47 -16.41 -9.82
N GLY A 15 8.69 -16.00 -9.48
CA GLY A 15 9.03 -14.62 -9.16
C GLY A 15 8.72 -14.17 -7.72
N SER A 16 8.13 -15.02 -6.88
CA SER A 16 7.82 -14.69 -5.47
C SER A 16 9.08 -14.35 -4.65
N ALA A 17 10.25 -14.90 -5.00
CA ALA A 17 11.51 -14.59 -4.35
C ALA A 17 11.88 -13.09 -4.40
N TYR A 18 11.42 -12.35 -5.41
CA TYR A 18 11.61 -10.90 -5.48
C TYR A 18 11.04 -10.18 -4.25
N ILE A 19 9.92 -10.65 -3.73
CA ILE A 19 9.26 -10.03 -2.56
C ILE A 19 10.14 -10.14 -1.32
N LEU A 20 10.77 -11.30 -1.10
CA LEU A 20 11.72 -11.48 -0.02
C LEU A 20 12.92 -10.55 -0.18
N LEU A 21 13.50 -10.49 -1.37
CA LEU A 21 14.62 -9.60 -1.67
C LEU A 21 14.25 -8.14 -1.43
N HIS A 22 13.07 -7.71 -1.89
CA HIS A 22 12.56 -6.35 -1.67
C HIS A 22 12.48 -5.98 -0.19
N HIS A 23 12.04 -6.91 0.67
CA HIS A 23 11.91 -6.67 2.11
C HIS A 23 13.25 -6.60 2.86
N VAL A 24 14.33 -7.13 2.31
CA VAL A 24 15.65 -7.14 2.98
C VAL A 24 16.67 -6.20 2.33
N MET A 25 16.28 -5.38 1.34
CA MET A 25 17.18 -4.46 0.66
C MET A 25 17.25 -3.06 1.27
N GLY A 26 16.47 -2.79 2.32
CA GLY A 26 16.50 -1.52 3.03
C GLY A 26 17.81 -1.33 3.80
N ASP A 27 18.17 -0.08 4.03
CA ASP A 27 19.30 0.32 4.85
C ASP A 27 18.81 1.36 5.89
N VAL A 28 19.13 1.13 7.15
CA VAL A 28 18.90 2.08 8.24
C VAL A 28 20.23 2.29 8.96
N ASP A 29 20.83 3.48 8.78
CA ASP A 29 22.10 3.88 9.38
C ASP A 29 23.23 2.85 9.18
N GLY A 30 23.35 2.30 7.96
CA GLY A 30 24.36 1.30 7.59
C GLY A 30 24.00 -0.15 7.97
N SER A 31 22.81 -0.38 8.53
CA SER A 31 22.30 -1.71 8.83
C SER A 31 21.44 -2.21 7.67
N ILE A 32 22.04 -3.00 6.78
CA ILE A 32 21.35 -3.59 5.62
C ILE A 32 20.27 -4.57 6.09
N GLY A 33 19.09 -4.48 5.50
CA GLY A 33 17.93 -5.30 5.84
C GLY A 33 17.19 -4.87 7.10
N ALA A 34 17.63 -3.79 7.76
CA ALA A 34 16.96 -3.27 8.93
C ALA A 34 15.68 -2.48 8.55
N TRP A 35 14.72 -2.48 9.47
CA TRP A 35 13.48 -1.73 9.37
C TRP A 35 13.49 -0.60 10.39
N GLY A 36 13.15 0.60 9.95
CA GLY A 36 12.98 1.75 10.83
C GLY A 36 11.53 1.94 11.25
N LEU A 37 11.33 2.35 12.50
CA LEU A 37 10.04 2.76 13.02
C LEU A 37 10.06 4.28 13.25
N ALA A 38 9.12 4.98 12.63
CA ALA A 38 9.03 6.42 12.79
C ALA A 38 8.57 6.80 14.21
N ARG A 39 9.33 7.67 14.89
CA ARG A 39 8.91 8.23 16.17
C ARG A 39 7.61 9.03 15.99
N GLY A 40 6.59 8.74 16.77
CA GLY A 40 5.25 9.33 16.62
C GLY A 40 4.35 8.60 15.62
N GLY A 41 4.77 7.39 15.18
CA GLY A 41 4.02 6.52 14.27
C GLY A 41 4.14 6.93 12.80
N MET A 42 3.48 6.18 11.92
CA MET A 42 3.56 6.39 10.46
C MET A 42 3.07 7.77 10.01
N GLY A 43 2.10 8.34 10.73
CA GLY A 43 1.59 9.69 10.45
C GLY A 43 2.64 10.81 10.61
N SER A 44 3.74 10.56 11.34
CA SER A 44 4.82 11.53 11.47
C SER A 44 5.59 11.71 10.16
N ILE A 45 5.67 10.68 9.32
CA ILE A 45 6.27 10.76 7.98
C ILE A 45 5.44 11.69 7.10
N SER A 46 4.12 11.51 7.08
CA SER A 46 3.23 12.39 6.31
C SER A 46 3.30 13.84 6.81
N LYS A 47 3.40 14.03 8.13
CA LYS A 47 3.58 15.38 8.72
C LYS A 47 4.90 16.03 8.33
N ALA A 48 6.00 15.26 8.29
CA ALA A 48 7.30 15.77 7.87
C ALA A 48 7.28 16.21 6.40
N ILE A 49 6.70 15.40 5.50
CA ILE A 49 6.55 15.74 4.08
C ILE A 49 5.66 16.98 3.92
N ALA A 50 4.55 17.04 4.66
CA ALA A 50 3.66 18.19 4.65
C ALA A 50 4.34 19.49 5.16
N GLY A 51 5.23 19.36 6.16
CA GLY A 51 6.06 20.45 6.65
C GLY A 51 6.98 20.98 5.55
N ALA A 52 7.75 20.09 4.92
CA ALA A 52 8.66 20.47 3.84
C ALA A 52 7.93 21.12 2.65
N LEU A 53 6.74 20.62 2.30
CA LEU A 53 5.92 21.24 1.25
C LEU A 53 5.52 22.67 1.61
N LYS A 54 5.09 22.92 2.85
CA LYS A 54 4.70 24.25 3.31
C LYS A 54 5.90 25.20 3.34
N GLU A 55 7.07 24.74 3.78
CA GLU A 55 8.32 25.53 3.76
C GLU A 55 8.71 25.92 2.33
N ALA A 56 8.42 25.05 1.36
CA ALA A 56 8.59 25.34 -0.07
C ALA A 56 7.48 26.23 -0.67
N GLY A 57 6.54 26.73 0.13
CA GLY A 57 5.43 27.58 -0.32
C GLY A 57 4.23 26.83 -0.88
N GLY A 58 4.18 25.50 -0.70
CA GLY A 58 3.06 24.69 -1.16
C GLY A 58 1.84 24.78 -0.25
N GLU A 59 0.65 24.61 -0.82
CA GLU A 59 -0.63 24.57 -0.14
C GLU A 59 -1.14 23.14 0.01
N ILE A 60 -1.72 22.82 1.17
CA ILE A 60 -2.38 21.55 1.42
C ILE A 60 -3.85 21.82 1.67
N ARG A 61 -4.71 21.19 0.88
CA ARG A 61 -6.16 21.21 1.07
C ARG A 61 -6.65 19.82 1.48
N VAL A 62 -7.37 19.75 2.58
CA VAL A 62 -8.08 18.55 3.05
C VAL A 62 -9.58 18.70 2.75
N ASN A 63 -10.30 17.59 2.74
CA ASN A 63 -11.72 17.56 2.37
C ASN A 63 -11.99 18.19 0.99
N ALA A 64 -11.02 18.05 0.08
CA ALA A 64 -11.06 18.57 -1.29
C ALA A 64 -11.00 17.39 -2.27
N GLY A 65 -12.06 16.59 -2.30
CA GLY A 65 -12.18 15.45 -3.22
C GLY A 65 -12.07 15.92 -4.67
N VAL A 66 -11.19 15.28 -5.45
CA VAL A 66 -11.04 15.56 -6.87
C VAL A 66 -12.05 14.71 -7.65
N GLN A 67 -12.95 15.37 -8.35
CA GLN A 67 -13.94 14.74 -9.21
C GLN A 67 -13.36 14.40 -10.58
N GLN A 68 -12.59 15.32 -11.16
CA GLN A 68 -12.10 15.17 -12.53
C GLN A 68 -10.75 15.85 -12.74
N ILE A 69 -9.90 15.26 -13.57
CA ILE A 69 -8.73 15.90 -14.16
C ILE A 69 -9.18 16.58 -15.45
N LEU A 70 -8.97 17.88 -15.51
CA LEU A 70 -9.35 18.70 -16.67
C LEU A 70 -8.30 18.56 -17.78
N VAL A 71 -8.75 18.23 -18.99
CA VAL A 71 -7.88 18.04 -20.15
C VAL A 71 -8.32 18.99 -21.27
N LYS A 72 -7.35 19.62 -21.92
CA LYS A 72 -7.57 20.45 -23.11
C LYS A 72 -6.45 20.20 -24.12
N ASN A 73 -6.85 19.91 -25.36
CA ASN A 73 -5.91 19.61 -26.44
C ASN A 73 -4.88 18.51 -26.07
N GLY A 74 -5.33 17.45 -25.40
CA GLY A 74 -4.51 16.31 -24.98
C GLY A 74 -3.54 16.59 -23.83
N ARG A 75 -3.70 17.70 -23.10
CA ARG A 75 -2.88 18.07 -21.94
C ARG A 75 -3.75 18.30 -20.71
N ALA A 76 -3.31 17.78 -19.57
CA ALA A 76 -3.92 18.13 -18.31
C ALA A 76 -3.66 19.62 -18.01
N ILE A 77 -4.73 20.33 -17.62
CA ILE A 77 -4.69 21.78 -17.35
C ILE A 77 -5.12 22.11 -15.92
N GLY A 78 -5.51 21.12 -15.13
CA GLY A 78 -5.98 21.32 -13.76
C GLY A 78 -6.86 20.18 -13.30
N VAL A 79 -7.59 20.45 -12.22
CA VAL A 79 -8.55 19.53 -11.62
C VAL A 79 -9.85 20.25 -11.29
N ALA A 80 -10.97 19.54 -11.36
CA ALA A 80 -12.24 19.96 -10.79
C ALA A 80 -12.49 19.20 -9.49
N LEU A 81 -12.86 19.92 -8.43
CA LEU A 81 -13.21 19.36 -7.15
C LEU A 81 -14.69 18.93 -7.12
N GLU A 82 -15.07 18.05 -6.21
CA GLU A 82 -16.46 17.66 -5.95
C GLU A 82 -17.34 18.86 -5.53
N SER A 83 -16.73 19.93 -5.03
CA SER A 83 -17.42 21.20 -4.72
C SER A 83 -17.80 22.01 -5.97
N GLY A 84 -17.28 21.65 -7.15
CA GLY A 84 -17.41 22.42 -8.38
C GLY A 84 -16.31 23.47 -8.60
N GLU A 85 -15.39 23.64 -7.64
CA GLU A 85 -14.22 24.52 -7.80
C GLU A 85 -13.25 23.92 -8.81
N GLU A 86 -12.72 24.73 -9.73
CA GLU A 86 -11.66 24.34 -10.64
C GLU A 86 -10.32 24.94 -10.20
N ILE A 87 -9.28 24.11 -10.19
CA ILE A 87 -7.92 24.50 -9.86
C ILE A 87 -7.05 24.28 -11.08
N ASN A 88 -6.54 25.35 -11.67
CA ASN A 88 -5.67 25.30 -12.83
C ASN A 88 -4.24 24.94 -12.43
N ALA A 89 -3.61 24.08 -13.21
CA ALA A 89 -2.22 23.67 -13.03
C ALA A 89 -1.60 23.26 -14.37
N SER A 90 -0.32 23.56 -14.56
CA SER A 90 0.43 23.12 -15.75
C SER A 90 0.84 21.64 -15.71
N ILE A 91 0.87 21.07 -14.51
CA ILE A 91 1.19 19.65 -14.26
C ILE A 91 0.20 19.13 -13.21
N VAL A 92 -0.38 17.99 -13.46
CA VAL A 92 -1.23 17.26 -12.51
C VAL A 92 -0.57 15.91 -12.20
N VAL A 93 -0.32 15.65 -10.92
CA VAL A 93 0.25 14.37 -10.46
C VAL A 93 -0.82 13.62 -9.67
N SER A 94 -1.12 12.39 -10.07
CA SER A 94 -2.06 11.53 -9.36
C SER A 94 -1.32 10.40 -8.65
N ASN A 95 -1.54 10.24 -7.35
CA ASN A 95 -1.10 9.07 -6.58
C ASN A 95 -2.24 8.06 -6.36
N LEU A 96 -3.38 8.23 -7.00
CA LEU A 96 -4.40 7.19 -7.09
C LEU A 96 -3.85 6.00 -7.86
N ASP A 97 -4.40 4.81 -7.61
CA ASP A 97 -4.08 3.68 -8.47
C ASP A 97 -4.44 3.95 -9.95
N ALA A 98 -3.76 3.27 -10.86
CA ALA A 98 -3.94 3.48 -12.31
C ALA A 98 -5.41 3.28 -12.75
N LYS A 99 -6.11 2.31 -12.15
CA LYS A 99 -7.49 2.06 -12.49
C LYS A 99 -8.38 3.24 -12.13
N ARG A 100 -8.28 3.79 -10.91
CA ARG A 100 -9.04 4.96 -10.49
C ARG A 100 -8.67 6.19 -11.28
N THR A 101 -7.39 6.44 -11.48
CA THR A 101 -6.92 7.60 -12.25
C THR A 101 -7.54 7.61 -13.65
N PHE A 102 -7.41 6.52 -14.42
CA PHE A 102 -7.81 6.50 -15.82
C PHE A 102 -9.25 6.05 -16.09
N THR A 103 -10.01 5.60 -15.07
CA THR A 103 -11.41 5.20 -15.28
C THR A 103 -12.41 5.95 -14.43
N LYS A 104 -11.95 6.77 -13.47
CA LYS A 104 -12.85 7.50 -12.55
C LYS A 104 -12.67 9.01 -12.62
N VAL A 105 -11.42 9.50 -12.63
CA VAL A 105 -11.15 10.93 -12.58
C VAL A 105 -10.66 11.50 -13.92
N MET A 106 -10.55 10.68 -14.96
CA MET A 106 -10.33 11.15 -16.35
C MET A 106 -11.49 10.72 -17.24
N ASP A 107 -11.83 11.58 -18.21
CA ASP A 107 -12.77 11.20 -19.27
C ASP A 107 -12.09 10.22 -20.23
N LYS A 108 -12.83 9.18 -20.65
CA LYS A 108 -12.34 8.18 -21.58
C LYS A 108 -11.88 8.81 -22.91
N ASN A 109 -12.58 9.86 -23.36
CA ASN A 109 -12.29 10.52 -24.63
C ASN A 109 -11.01 11.36 -24.61
N ASP A 110 -10.52 11.70 -23.43
CA ASP A 110 -9.26 12.43 -23.23
C ASP A 110 -8.03 11.52 -23.19
N LEU A 111 -8.24 10.20 -23.20
CA LEU A 111 -7.17 9.22 -23.09
C LEU A 111 -6.69 8.75 -24.47
N PRO A 112 -5.39 8.48 -24.62
CA PRO A 112 -4.90 7.77 -25.79
C PRO A 112 -5.58 6.42 -26.00
N GLU A 113 -5.68 5.98 -27.23
CA GLU A 113 -6.29 4.71 -27.59
C GLU A 113 -5.73 3.54 -26.76
N GLY A 114 -6.63 2.69 -26.27
CA GLY A 114 -6.31 1.49 -25.49
C GLY A 114 -5.93 1.73 -24.02
N ILE A 115 -5.65 2.96 -23.60
CA ILE A 115 -5.28 3.23 -22.19
C ILE A 115 -6.44 2.94 -21.23
N TYR A 116 -7.67 3.34 -21.59
CA TYR A 116 -8.84 3.08 -20.76
C TYR A 116 -9.04 1.58 -20.51
N GLU A 117 -8.97 0.77 -21.56
CA GLU A 117 -9.19 -0.69 -21.44
C GLU A 117 -8.03 -1.37 -20.67
N LYS A 118 -6.79 -0.92 -20.85
CA LYS A 118 -5.64 -1.39 -20.05
C LYS A 118 -5.85 -1.07 -18.57
N ALA A 119 -6.25 0.16 -18.24
CA ALA A 119 -6.50 0.58 -16.87
C ALA A 119 -7.70 -0.15 -16.25
N LYS A 120 -8.80 -0.31 -17.00
CA LYS A 120 -9.98 -1.06 -16.58
C LYS A 120 -9.65 -2.52 -16.23
N ASN A 121 -8.78 -3.14 -17.02
CA ASN A 121 -8.35 -4.51 -16.84
C ASN A 121 -7.16 -4.66 -15.87
N PHE A 122 -6.62 -3.55 -15.37
CA PHE A 122 -5.53 -3.59 -14.40
C PHE A 122 -5.98 -4.32 -13.12
N LYS A 123 -5.21 -5.34 -12.73
CA LYS A 123 -5.56 -6.19 -11.58
C LYS A 123 -5.13 -5.49 -10.29
N ILE A 124 -6.11 -5.08 -9.50
CA ILE A 124 -5.90 -4.55 -8.15
C ILE A 124 -6.54 -5.53 -7.19
N ARG A 125 -5.73 -6.38 -6.59
CA ARG A 125 -6.19 -7.42 -5.68
C ARG A 125 -5.40 -7.31 -4.38
N GLY A 126 -6.11 -7.15 -3.26
CA GLY A 126 -5.54 -7.30 -1.94
C GLY A 126 -5.55 -8.77 -1.52
N SER A 127 -4.52 -9.19 -0.81
CA SER A 127 -4.40 -10.54 -0.24
C SER A 127 -4.29 -10.50 1.28
N SER A 128 -4.25 -9.31 1.88
CA SER A 128 -3.97 -9.12 3.32
C SER A 128 -5.02 -8.24 3.96
N GLY A 129 -5.44 -8.61 5.15
CA GLY A 129 -6.20 -7.76 6.07
C GLY A 129 -5.28 -7.27 7.19
N LYS A 130 -5.45 -6.04 7.64
CA LYS A 130 -4.73 -5.49 8.80
C LYS A 130 -5.70 -5.13 9.91
N VAL A 131 -5.40 -5.60 11.13
CA VAL A 131 -6.13 -5.24 12.33
C VAL A 131 -5.18 -4.50 13.26
N ASN A 132 -5.54 -3.29 13.69
CA ASN A 132 -4.80 -2.57 14.70
C ASN A 132 -5.48 -2.80 16.04
N ILE A 133 -4.74 -3.33 17.01
CA ILE A 133 -5.27 -3.69 18.33
C ILE A 133 -4.62 -2.79 19.37
N ALA A 134 -5.44 -2.05 20.14
CA ALA A 134 -4.98 -1.32 21.31
C ALA A 134 -5.04 -2.25 22.52
N LEU A 135 -3.92 -2.47 23.17
CA LEU A 135 -3.79 -3.38 24.30
C LEU A 135 -3.45 -2.60 25.58
N SER A 136 -3.99 -3.03 26.72
CA SER A 136 -3.65 -2.50 28.05
C SER A 136 -2.29 -2.99 28.55
N ALA A 137 -1.78 -4.08 27.99
CA ALA A 137 -0.46 -4.65 28.28
C ALA A 137 0.07 -5.40 27.06
N LEU A 138 1.38 -5.60 27.01
CA LEU A 138 2.00 -6.43 25.96
C LEU A 138 1.54 -7.90 26.09
N PRO A 139 1.29 -8.59 24.97
CA PRO A 139 0.86 -9.98 24.99
C PRO A 139 1.97 -10.89 25.54
N LYS A 140 1.54 -11.95 26.24
CA LYS A 140 2.41 -13.02 26.70
C LYS A 140 2.15 -14.27 25.87
N PHE A 141 3.19 -14.79 25.25
CA PHE A 141 3.10 -15.99 24.42
C PHE A 141 3.44 -17.22 25.26
N THR A 142 2.49 -18.12 25.45
CA THR A 142 2.63 -19.29 26.31
C THR A 142 3.71 -20.28 25.84
N GLY A 143 3.99 -20.34 24.55
CA GLY A 143 5.02 -21.20 23.96
C GLY A 143 6.42 -20.58 23.89
N LEU A 144 6.60 -19.35 24.37
CA LEU A 144 7.86 -18.63 24.26
C LEU A 144 8.36 -18.21 25.64
N PRO A 145 9.67 -18.29 25.90
CA PRO A 145 10.23 -17.85 27.17
C PRO A 145 9.97 -16.35 27.41
N ASP A 146 10.01 -15.92 28.66
CA ASP A 146 9.90 -14.51 29.08
C ASP A 146 11.06 -13.69 28.48
N ASN A 147 11.01 -13.46 27.20
CA ASN A 147 11.98 -12.66 26.47
C ASN A 147 11.46 -11.23 26.31
N LYS A 148 12.09 -10.29 26.99
CA LYS A 148 11.74 -8.86 26.93
C LYS A 148 11.80 -8.24 25.52
N TYR A 149 12.39 -8.93 24.56
CA TYR A 149 12.52 -8.47 23.19
C TYR A 149 11.47 -9.04 22.24
N ILE A 150 10.66 -10.02 22.69
CA ILE A 150 9.71 -10.71 21.81
C ILE A 150 8.68 -9.79 21.17
N ASN A 151 8.28 -8.74 21.86
CA ASN A 151 7.32 -7.76 21.37
C ASN A 151 7.97 -6.56 20.66
N ARG A 152 9.25 -6.66 20.28
CA ARG A 152 9.98 -5.58 19.58
C ARG A 152 10.20 -5.84 18.10
N GLY A 153 9.74 -6.96 17.58
CA GLY A 153 9.87 -7.34 16.19
C GLY A 153 8.62 -8.05 15.69
N GLY A 154 8.52 -8.23 14.39
CA GLY A 154 7.44 -8.98 13.76
C GLY A 154 7.41 -10.43 14.22
N GLN A 155 6.25 -10.94 14.51
CA GLN A 155 5.98 -12.34 14.90
C GLN A 155 5.21 -12.99 13.75
N GLY A 156 5.77 -14.03 13.14
CA GLY A 156 5.08 -14.81 12.11
C GLY A 156 4.45 -16.07 12.69
N PHE A 157 3.17 -16.26 12.46
CA PHE A 157 2.44 -17.46 12.85
C PHE A 157 2.05 -18.23 11.58
N CYS A 158 2.76 -19.32 11.32
CA CYS A 158 2.51 -20.18 10.18
C CYS A 158 3.06 -21.59 10.43
N GLY A 159 2.28 -22.61 10.06
CA GLY A 159 2.70 -24.00 10.23
C GLY A 159 3.82 -24.41 9.27
N SER A 160 3.63 -24.15 7.98
CA SER A 160 4.57 -24.58 6.93
C SER A 160 4.38 -23.78 5.64
N LEU A 161 5.26 -24.01 4.65
CA LEU A 161 5.11 -23.45 3.31
C LEU A 161 3.83 -23.96 2.61
N GLU A 162 3.48 -25.22 2.85
CA GLU A 162 2.25 -25.83 2.33
C GLU A 162 1.00 -25.17 2.89
N THR A 163 1.03 -24.78 4.17
CA THR A 163 -0.06 -24.00 4.79
C THR A 163 -0.24 -22.65 4.11
N MET A 164 0.87 -21.95 3.85
CA MET A 164 0.85 -20.67 3.13
C MET A 164 0.31 -20.83 1.72
N GLU A 165 0.70 -21.88 0.99
CA GLU A 165 0.20 -22.14 -0.36
C GLU A 165 -1.30 -22.48 -0.36
N ARG A 166 -1.78 -23.27 0.62
CA ARG A 166 -3.22 -23.53 0.78
C ARG A 166 -4.01 -22.24 1.05
N ALA A 167 -3.48 -21.34 1.85
CA ALA A 167 -4.09 -20.03 2.07
C ALA A 167 -4.18 -19.22 0.76
N TYR A 168 -3.13 -19.26 -0.06
CA TYR A 168 -3.13 -18.65 -1.39
C TYR A 168 -4.12 -19.32 -2.34
N ASP A 169 -4.27 -20.64 -2.28
CA ASP A 169 -5.28 -21.37 -3.06
C ASP A 169 -6.71 -20.96 -2.71
N CYS A 170 -6.99 -20.72 -1.42
CA CYS A 170 -8.28 -20.17 -0.98
C CYS A 170 -8.49 -18.77 -1.57
N TRP A 171 -7.48 -17.91 -1.50
CA TRP A 171 -7.55 -16.58 -2.08
C TRP A 171 -7.80 -16.59 -3.60
N LYS A 172 -7.15 -17.50 -4.35
CA LYS A 172 -7.40 -17.67 -5.80
C LYS A 172 -8.87 -18.02 -6.10
N ARG A 173 -9.50 -18.78 -5.23
CA ARG A 173 -10.92 -19.17 -5.32
C ARG A 173 -11.89 -18.09 -4.82
N GLY A 174 -11.38 -16.98 -4.26
CA GLY A 174 -12.20 -15.92 -3.68
C GLY A 174 -12.79 -16.27 -2.33
N THR A 175 -12.19 -17.22 -1.60
CA THR A 175 -12.54 -17.60 -0.23
C THR A 175 -11.42 -17.24 0.74
N TRP A 176 -11.72 -17.18 2.03
CA TRP A 176 -10.70 -17.09 3.06
C TRP A 176 -10.17 -18.46 3.44
N SER A 177 -8.98 -18.49 4.06
CA SER A 177 -8.39 -19.70 4.61
C SER A 177 -8.79 -19.87 6.07
N ASP A 178 -9.08 -21.10 6.47
CA ASP A 178 -9.30 -21.47 7.88
C ASP A 178 -7.98 -21.46 8.68
N ASP A 179 -6.84 -21.51 7.97
CA ASP A 179 -5.49 -21.46 8.54
C ASP A 179 -4.66 -20.39 7.79
N PRO A 180 -4.94 -19.09 8.05
CA PRO A 180 -4.24 -18.01 7.38
C PRO A 180 -2.82 -17.84 7.94
N PHE A 181 -1.91 -17.29 7.12
CA PHE A 181 -0.68 -16.73 7.64
C PHE A 181 -0.98 -15.43 8.40
N ILE A 182 -0.47 -15.33 9.62
CA ILE A 182 -0.63 -14.16 10.48
C ILE A 182 0.75 -13.61 10.85
N GLU A 183 0.88 -12.29 10.83
CA GLU A 183 2.07 -11.56 11.27
C GLU A 183 1.64 -10.41 12.20
N SER A 184 2.33 -10.24 13.32
CA SER A 184 2.07 -9.21 14.33
C SER A 184 3.32 -8.39 14.64
#